data_8fada82298193934a1f82f40581afe52
#
_entry.id   8fada82298193934a1f82f40581afe52
#
_cell.length_a   1.000
_cell.length_b   1.000
_cell.length_c   1.000
_cell.angle_alpha   90.00
_cell.angle_beta   90.00
_cell.angle_gamma   90.00
#
_symmetry.space_group_name_H-M   'P 1'
#
loop_
_entity.id
_entity.type
_entity.pdbx_description
1 polymer ?
#
loop_
_entity_poly.entity_id
_entity_poly.type
_entity_poly.pdbx_seq_one_letter_code
_entity_poly.pdbx_strand_id
1 'polypeptide(L)'
;MDVNAEITRQRIQPELKNLYAGVMLILAIDTALDACAAAVLDTSAGGVIAQESQVMKRGHAEALMPLIARVMKASGVAFTALDRIASTTGPGSFTGLRVGLSAARGIALAAGKPVVGVTTLTAFAAPVVSENGGPHPVLAAIDARHDHVYFQLVGGDGSSLIKPQVAPIAEALDAARAAAPYLVGNAASILAERWPKDAPPPVKIDQQAAPDIAWVAWLGAAVDPESAPARPYYLRAPDAKPPKDLLSGASQPSASS
;
A
#
# COMPACT_ATOMS: atom_id res chain seq x y z
N MET A 1 -9.23 -27.22 1.07
CA MET A 1 -8.81 -26.51 -0.17
C MET A 1 -9.95 -25.60 -0.54
N ASP A 2 -9.73 -24.31 -0.50
CA ASP A 2 -10.79 -23.33 -0.74
C ASP A 2 -10.85 -23.05 -2.26
N VAL A 3 -11.88 -23.62 -2.91
CA VAL A 3 -12.13 -23.55 -4.36
C VAL A 3 -12.29 -22.09 -4.82
N ASN A 4 -12.75 -21.18 -3.95
CA ASN A 4 -12.90 -19.77 -4.25
C ASN A 4 -11.56 -19.03 -4.36
N ALA A 5 -10.54 -19.42 -3.57
CA ALA A 5 -9.19 -18.87 -3.66
C ALA A 5 -8.49 -19.28 -4.99
N GLU A 6 -8.80 -20.46 -5.50
CA GLU A 6 -8.26 -20.98 -6.76
C GLU A 6 -8.90 -20.28 -7.99
N ILE A 7 -10.22 -20.02 -7.94
CA ILE A 7 -10.95 -19.32 -9.00
C ILE A 7 -10.51 -17.84 -9.09
N THR A 8 -10.27 -17.19 -7.96
CA THR A 8 -9.76 -15.80 -7.91
C THR A 8 -8.35 -15.70 -8.51
N ARG A 9 -7.47 -16.67 -8.22
CA ARG A 9 -6.13 -16.77 -8.83
C ARG A 9 -6.14 -16.91 -10.35
N GLN A 10 -7.10 -17.66 -10.91
CA GLN A 10 -7.18 -17.89 -12.36
C GLN A 10 -7.73 -16.70 -13.16
N ARG A 11 -8.57 -15.83 -12.57
CA ARG A 11 -9.17 -14.67 -13.28
C ARG A 11 -8.26 -13.46 -13.41
N ILE A 12 -7.36 -13.23 -12.48
CA ILE A 12 -6.47 -12.05 -12.45
C ILE A 12 -5.33 -12.15 -13.47
N GLN A 13 -4.97 -13.36 -13.89
CA GLN A 13 -3.74 -13.63 -14.65
C GLN A 13 -3.72 -13.22 -16.13
N PRO A 14 -4.81 -13.31 -16.93
CA PRO A 14 -4.72 -13.07 -18.37
C PRO A 14 -4.53 -11.60 -18.75
N GLU A 15 -5.17 -10.69 -18.02
CA GLU A 15 -5.17 -9.26 -18.38
C GLU A 15 -3.88 -8.56 -17.94
N LEU A 16 -3.34 -8.92 -16.78
CA LEU A 16 -2.06 -8.38 -16.31
C LEU A 16 -0.88 -8.91 -17.12
N LYS A 17 -0.92 -10.15 -17.61
CA LYS A 17 0.14 -10.71 -18.49
C LYS A 17 0.40 -9.89 -19.74
N ASN A 18 -0.61 -9.23 -20.28
CA ASN A 18 -0.47 -8.39 -21.48
C ASN A 18 0.12 -7.00 -21.18
N LEU A 19 0.17 -6.58 -19.91
CA LEU A 19 0.74 -5.29 -19.48
C LEU A 19 2.25 -5.35 -19.27
N TYR A 20 2.85 -6.56 -19.18
CA TYR A 20 4.27 -6.69 -18.82
C TYR A 20 5.11 -7.11 -20.02
N ALA A 21 6.08 -6.29 -20.37
CA ALA A 21 7.03 -6.51 -21.46
C ALA A 21 8.22 -7.42 -21.04
N GLY A 22 8.00 -8.50 -20.27
CA GLY A 22 9.10 -9.41 -19.94
C GLY A 22 8.85 -10.34 -18.75
N VAL A 23 9.71 -11.34 -18.60
CA VAL A 23 9.79 -12.23 -17.44
C VAL A 23 10.45 -11.47 -16.29
N MET A 24 9.81 -11.40 -15.12
CA MET A 24 10.33 -10.69 -13.96
C MET A 24 10.12 -11.47 -12.66
N LEU A 25 11.15 -11.46 -11.81
CA LEU A 25 11.12 -11.93 -10.43
C LEU A 25 11.11 -10.73 -9.48
N ILE A 26 10.06 -10.57 -8.69
CA ILE A 26 9.84 -9.39 -7.86
C ILE A 26 9.64 -9.77 -6.41
N LEU A 27 10.40 -9.15 -5.51
CA LEU A 27 10.14 -9.18 -4.08
C LEU A 27 9.28 -7.98 -3.70
N ALA A 28 8.07 -8.20 -3.21
CA ALA A 28 7.20 -7.18 -2.64
C ALA A 28 7.27 -7.17 -1.12
N ILE A 29 7.21 -5.97 -0.53
CA ILE A 29 7.27 -5.72 0.92
C ILE A 29 6.20 -4.72 1.31
N ASP A 30 5.43 -5.04 2.36
CA ASP A 30 4.47 -4.11 2.96
C ASP A 30 4.56 -4.11 4.49
N THR A 31 4.62 -2.92 5.05
CA THR A 31 4.55 -2.62 6.50
C THR A 31 3.80 -1.31 6.75
N ALA A 32 3.01 -0.87 5.78
CA ALA A 32 2.38 0.45 5.83
C ALA A 32 1.27 0.57 6.87
N LEU A 33 0.58 -0.54 7.18
CA LEU A 33 -0.58 -0.58 8.06
C LEU A 33 -0.47 -1.71 9.09
N ASP A 34 -1.61 -2.29 9.50
CA ASP A 34 -1.69 -3.31 10.55
C ASP A 34 -1.31 -4.72 10.04
N ALA A 35 -0.29 -4.80 9.17
CA ALA A 35 0.32 -6.06 8.75
C ALA A 35 1.80 -5.89 8.40
N CYS A 36 2.54 -6.99 8.51
CA CYS A 36 3.88 -7.15 7.97
C CYS A 36 3.82 -8.26 6.92
N ALA A 37 4.14 -7.93 5.66
CA ALA A 37 3.95 -8.87 4.56
C ALA A 37 5.10 -8.81 3.55
N ALA A 38 5.39 -9.96 2.92
CA ALA A 38 6.25 -10.06 1.76
C ALA A 38 5.76 -11.15 0.80
N ALA A 39 6.07 -10.97 -0.49
CA ALA A 39 5.78 -11.94 -1.53
C ALA A 39 6.88 -11.96 -2.59
N VAL A 40 7.09 -13.12 -3.21
CA VAL A 40 7.87 -13.26 -4.44
C VAL A 40 6.91 -13.57 -5.57
N LEU A 41 6.89 -12.70 -6.57
CA LEU A 41 6.14 -12.84 -7.81
C LEU A 41 7.08 -13.32 -8.90
N ASP A 42 6.66 -14.32 -9.65
CA ASP A 42 7.24 -14.72 -10.93
C ASP A 42 6.21 -14.48 -12.03
N THR A 43 6.44 -13.48 -12.88
CA THR A 43 5.53 -13.17 -13.97
C THR A 43 5.50 -14.26 -15.05
N SER A 44 6.56 -15.06 -15.20
CA SER A 44 6.60 -16.20 -16.13
C SER A 44 5.78 -17.39 -15.64
N ALA A 45 5.80 -17.66 -14.33
CA ALA A 45 4.93 -18.64 -13.70
C ALA A 45 3.48 -18.15 -13.58
N GLY A 46 3.26 -16.86 -13.88
CA GLY A 46 1.94 -16.23 -13.90
C GLY A 46 1.38 -15.91 -12.53
N GLY A 47 2.21 -15.81 -11.47
CA GLY A 47 1.70 -15.50 -10.15
C GLY A 47 2.73 -15.43 -9.04
N VAL A 48 2.22 -15.22 -7.84
CA VAL A 48 3.01 -15.26 -6.62
C VAL A 48 3.42 -16.69 -6.32
N ILE A 49 4.73 -16.95 -6.22
CA ILE A 49 5.31 -18.26 -5.95
C ILE A 49 5.57 -18.51 -4.46
N ALA A 50 5.68 -17.46 -3.66
CA ALA A 50 5.74 -17.54 -2.21
C ALA A 50 5.25 -16.22 -1.60
N GLN A 51 4.50 -16.31 -0.51
CA GLN A 51 4.09 -15.12 0.26
C GLN A 51 3.82 -15.46 1.72
N GLU A 52 3.97 -14.44 2.56
CA GLU A 52 3.57 -14.49 3.96
C GLU A 52 3.05 -13.11 4.37
N SER A 53 1.94 -13.09 5.14
CA SER A 53 1.38 -11.88 5.73
C SER A 53 1.00 -12.18 7.18
N GLN A 54 1.45 -11.31 8.08
CA GLN A 54 1.15 -11.39 9.52
C GLN A 54 0.42 -10.12 9.94
N VAL A 55 -0.82 -10.26 10.40
CA VAL A 55 -1.56 -9.13 10.98
C VAL A 55 -0.90 -8.73 12.30
N MET A 56 -0.49 -7.48 12.40
CA MET A 56 0.14 -6.92 13.60
C MET A 56 0.04 -5.40 13.63
N LYS A 57 -0.09 -4.85 14.83
CA LYS A 57 -0.12 -3.40 15.06
C LYS A 57 1.24 -2.81 15.47
N ARG A 58 2.16 -3.65 15.93
CA ARG A 58 3.51 -3.29 16.42
C ARG A 58 4.48 -4.43 16.13
N GLY A 59 5.80 -4.16 16.17
CA GLY A 59 6.82 -5.19 15.99
C GLY A 59 7.21 -5.44 14.53
N HIS A 60 6.85 -4.54 13.60
CA HIS A 60 7.18 -4.70 12.18
C HIS A 60 8.69 -4.77 11.93
N ALA A 61 9.48 -3.99 12.69
CA ALA A 61 10.93 -3.94 12.52
C ALA A 61 11.60 -5.29 12.85
N GLU A 62 11.14 -5.94 13.90
CA GLU A 62 11.64 -7.23 14.36
C GLU A 62 11.14 -8.39 13.46
N ALA A 63 9.90 -8.28 12.96
CA ALA A 63 9.25 -9.33 12.20
C ALA A 63 9.69 -9.38 10.73
N LEU A 64 9.98 -8.22 10.11
CA LEU A 64 10.09 -8.10 8.66
C LEU A 64 11.24 -8.94 8.06
N MET A 65 12.46 -8.81 8.56
CA MET A 65 13.59 -9.52 7.96
C MET A 65 13.48 -11.05 8.12
N PRO A 66 13.06 -11.61 9.28
CA PRO A 66 12.75 -13.03 9.39
C PRO A 66 11.63 -13.49 8.44
N LEU A 67 10.58 -12.68 8.24
CA LEU A 67 9.50 -12.99 7.31
C LEU A 67 10.01 -13.03 5.86
N ILE A 68 10.75 -12.02 5.43
CA ILE A 68 11.37 -12.00 4.10
C ILE A 68 12.28 -13.23 3.88
N ALA A 69 13.08 -13.61 4.88
CA ALA A 69 13.95 -14.78 4.77
C ALA A 69 13.15 -16.07 4.55
N ARG A 70 12.00 -16.24 5.22
CA ARG A 70 11.11 -17.41 5.01
C ARG A 70 10.49 -17.40 3.62
N VAL A 71 9.99 -16.25 3.15
CA VAL A 71 9.40 -16.10 1.81
C VAL A 71 10.43 -16.38 0.72
N MET A 72 11.64 -15.82 0.82
CA MET A 72 12.72 -16.10 -0.14
C MET A 72 13.13 -17.57 -0.14
N LYS A 73 13.23 -18.19 1.03
CA LYS A 73 13.52 -19.64 1.15
C LYS A 73 12.41 -20.47 0.50
N ALA A 74 11.15 -20.14 0.76
CA ALA A 74 10.00 -20.86 0.21
C ALA A 74 9.89 -20.72 -1.32
N SER A 75 10.28 -19.56 -1.86
CA SER A 75 10.30 -19.32 -3.32
C SER A 75 11.43 -20.05 -4.05
N GLY A 76 12.50 -20.45 -3.35
CA GLY A 76 13.71 -20.98 -3.97
C GLY A 76 14.53 -19.96 -4.76
N VAL A 77 14.15 -18.67 -4.74
CA VAL A 77 14.78 -17.60 -5.50
C VAL A 77 15.91 -16.95 -4.69
N ALA A 78 17.08 -16.79 -5.28
CA ALA A 78 18.16 -16.02 -4.67
C ALA A 78 17.90 -14.50 -4.80
N PHE A 79 18.32 -13.70 -3.82
CA PHE A 79 18.17 -12.23 -3.90
C PHE A 79 18.81 -11.62 -5.15
N THR A 80 19.92 -12.19 -5.61
CA THR A 80 20.63 -11.77 -6.83
C THR A 80 19.88 -12.08 -8.13
N ALA A 81 18.96 -13.05 -8.09
CA ALA A 81 18.10 -13.44 -9.22
C ALA A 81 16.85 -12.57 -9.35
N LEU A 82 16.51 -11.77 -8.33
CA LEU A 82 15.42 -10.82 -8.42
C LEU A 82 15.71 -9.78 -9.52
N ASP A 83 14.67 -9.32 -10.18
CA ASP A 83 14.76 -8.21 -11.14
C ASP A 83 14.46 -6.87 -10.48
N ARG A 84 13.62 -6.89 -9.42
CA ARG A 84 13.13 -5.68 -8.78
C ARG A 84 12.64 -5.94 -7.35
N ILE A 85 12.71 -4.90 -6.52
CA ILE A 85 12.06 -4.89 -5.21
C ILE A 85 10.94 -3.83 -5.24
N ALA A 86 9.72 -4.21 -4.81
CA ALA A 86 8.60 -3.30 -4.65
C ALA A 86 8.29 -3.07 -3.17
N SER A 87 7.93 -1.85 -2.79
CA SER A 87 7.50 -1.57 -1.41
C SER A 87 6.38 -0.56 -1.39
N THR A 88 5.45 -0.72 -0.44
CA THR A 88 4.44 0.32 -0.19
C THR A 88 5.10 1.62 0.29
N THR A 89 4.63 2.74 -0.26
CA THR A 89 5.14 4.08 0.05
C THR A 89 4.22 4.88 0.95
N GLY A 90 3.02 4.39 1.21
CA GLY A 90 1.96 5.08 1.94
C GLY A 90 0.80 5.56 1.06
N PRO A 91 -0.15 6.25 1.68
CA PRO A 91 -0.19 6.67 3.08
C PRO A 91 -0.30 5.50 4.07
N GLY A 92 0.09 5.75 5.34
CA GLY A 92 0.07 4.74 6.39
C GLY A 92 0.85 5.16 7.63
N SER A 93 1.24 4.17 8.44
CA SER A 93 2.04 4.35 9.65
C SER A 93 3.42 4.92 9.33
N PHE A 94 3.76 6.05 9.93
CA PHE A 94 5.05 6.70 9.74
C PHE A 94 6.26 5.79 10.05
N THR A 95 6.18 5.03 11.14
CA THR A 95 7.22 4.07 11.51
C THR A 95 7.21 2.86 10.58
N GLY A 96 6.02 2.31 10.30
CA GLY A 96 5.89 1.15 9.42
C GLY A 96 6.47 1.42 8.04
N LEU A 97 6.09 2.52 7.40
CA LEU A 97 6.62 2.90 6.07
C LEU A 97 8.15 2.98 6.04
N ARG A 98 8.77 3.53 7.08
CA ARG A 98 10.24 3.61 7.16
C ARG A 98 10.88 2.23 7.30
N VAL A 99 10.28 1.32 8.05
CA VAL A 99 10.77 -0.06 8.21
C VAL A 99 10.78 -0.77 6.86
N GLY A 100 9.65 -0.80 6.15
CA GLY A 100 9.54 -1.48 4.84
C GLY A 100 10.46 -0.86 3.79
N LEU A 101 10.43 0.47 3.65
CA LEU A 101 11.25 1.16 2.65
C LEU A 101 12.75 1.06 2.93
N SER A 102 13.18 1.05 4.19
CA SER A 102 14.60 0.86 4.54
C SER A 102 15.06 -0.56 4.21
N ALA A 103 14.25 -1.57 4.53
CA ALA A 103 14.53 -2.97 4.18
C ALA A 103 14.58 -3.14 2.65
N ALA A 104 13.58 -2.63 1.93
CA ALA A 104 13.53 -2.71 0.47
C ALA A 104 14.76 -2.08 -0.20
N ARG A 105 15.16 -0.89 0.24
CA ARG A 105 16.35 -0.20 -0.27
C ARG A 105 17.65 -0.91 0.09
N GLY A 106 17.75 -1.45 1.31
CA GLY A 106 18.93 -2.20 1.75
C GLY A 106 19.11 -3.48 0.92
N ILE A 107 18.04 -4.23 0.68
CA ILE A 107 18.03 -5.43 -0.15
C ILE A 107 18.36 -5.06 -1.61
N ALA A 108 17.73 -4.01 -2.15
CA ALA A 108 17.97 -3.53 -3.52
C ALA A 108 19.44 -3.14 -3.74
N LEU A 109 20.04 -2.42 -2.79
CA LEU A 109 21.45 -2.04 -2.83
C LEU A 109 22.35 -3.29 -2.79
N ALA A 110 22.10 -4.21 -1.88
CA ALA A 110 22.91 -5.43 -1.73
C ALA A 110 22.81 -6.35 -2.95
N ALA A 111 21.63 -6.42 -3.57
CA ALA A 111 21.38 -7.25 -4.76
C ALA A 111 21.74 -6.55 -6.09
N GLY A 112 22.03 -5.25 -6.09
CA GLY A 112 22.26 -4.47 -7.31
C GLY A 112 21.01 -4.33 -8.17
N LYS A 113 19.81 -4.21 -7.54
CA LYS A 113 18.51 -4.20 -8.24
C LYS A 113 17.74 -2.88 -8.02
N PRO A 114 16.88 -2.46 -8.95
CA PRO A 114 16.03 -1.32 -8.76
C PRO A 114 14.99 -1.57 -7.65
N VAL A 115 14.59 -0.49 -6.97
CA VAL A 115 13.50 -0.49 -6.00
C VAL A 115 12.42 0.49 -6.44
N VAL A 116 11.16 0.05 -6.39
CA VAL A 116 9.99 0.84 -6.79
C VAL A 116 9.00 1.01 -5.65
N GLY A 117 8.27 2.11 -5.70
CA GLY A 117 7.21 2.44 -4.75
C GLY A 117 5.82 2.15 -5.30
N VAL A 118 4.95 1.61 -4.46
CA VAL A 118 3.52 1.42 -4.73
C VAL A 118 2.74 2.15 -3.66
N THR A 119 1.76 2.99 -4.03
CA THR A 119 0.94 3.63 -3.00
C THR A 119 0.00 2.63 -2.33
N THR A 120 -0.20 2.75 -1.03
CA THR A 120 -1.07 1.86 -0.27
C THR A 120 -2.52 1.92 -0.77
N LEU A 121 -2.99 3.12 -1.14
CA LEU A 121 -4.34 3.32 -1.68
C LEU A 121 -4.52 2.64 -3.04
N THR A 122 -3.54 2.74 -3.94
CA THR A 122 -3.57 2.03 -5.22
C THR A 122 -3.56 0.51 -5.02
N ALA A 123 -2.78 0.02 -4.05
CA ALA A 123 -2.74 -1.41 -3.75
C ALA A 123 -4.08 -1.94 -3.21
N PHE A 124 -4.86 -1.13 -2.50
CA PHE A 124 -6.24 -1.48 -2.10
C PHE A 124 -7.22 -1.45 -3.27
N ALA A 125 -7.10 -0.48 -4.19
CA ALA A 125 -8.04 -0.33 -5.30
C ALA A 125 -7.84 -1.38 -6.41
N ALA A 126 -6.59 -1.76 -6.67
CA ALA A 126 -6.21 -2.58 -7.81
C ALA A 126 -6.96 -3.93 -7.91
N PRO A 127 -7.19 -4.71 -6.84
CA PRO A 127 -7.98 -5.94 -6.91
C PRO A 127 -9.36 -5.71 -7.50
N VAL A 128 -10.05 -4.68 -6.98
CA VAL A 128 -11.44 -4.38 -7.36
C VAL A 128 -11.53 -3.88 -8.79
N VAL A 129 -10.62 -3.01 -9.22
CA VAL A 129 -10.52 -2.52 -10.59
C VAL A 129 -10.29 -3.68 -11.56
N SER A 130 -9.35 -4.58 -11.22
CA SER A 130 -9.03 -5.73 -12.08
C SER A 130 -10.16 -6.75 -12.18
N GLU A 131 -10.89 -6.99 -11.10
CA GLU A 131 -11.96 -7.99 -11.07
C GLU A 131 -13.26 -7.50 -11.72
N ASN A 132 -13.56 -6.22 -11.59
CA ASN A 132 -14.89 -5.71 -11.92
C ASN A 132 -14.92 -4.82 -13.15
N GLY A 133 -13.86 -4.05 -13.48
CA GLY A 133 -13.71 -3.29 -14.74
C GLY A 133 -14.96 -2.53 -15.20
N GLY A 134 -15.82 -2.11 -14.29
CA GLY A 134 -17.19 -1.69 -14.59
C GLY A 134 -17.45 -0.19 -14.35
N PRO A 135 -18.73 0.24 -14.37
CA PRO A 135 -19.10 1.64 -14.25
C PRO A 135 -18.94 2.22 -12.85
N HIS A 136 -18.73 1.37 -11.85
CA HIS A 136 -18.66 1.78 -10.45
C HIS A 136 -17.22 2.12 -10.04
N PRO A 137 -16.98 3.32 -9.46
CA PRO A 137 -15.67 3.68 -8.98
C PRO A 137 -15.30 2.93 -7.70
N VAL A 138 -14.02 2.96 -7.38
CA VAL A 138 -13.46 2.40 -6.15
C VAL A 138 -12.99 3.55 -5.26
N LEU A 139 -13.58 3.68 -4.08
CA LEU A 139 -13.12 4.57 -3.02
C LEU A 139 -12.19 3.77 -2.09
N ALA A 140 -10.90 3.88 -2.33
CA ALA A 140 -9.89 3.34 -1.44
C ALA A 140 -9.64 4.31 -0.29
N ALA A 141 -9.76 3.84 0.96
CA ALA A 141 -9.65 4.70 2.13
C ALA A 141 -8.89 4.06 3.29
N ILE A 142 -8.07 4.88 3.95
CA ILE A 142 -7.28 4.53 5.13
C ILE A 142 -7.61 5.49 6.26
N ASP A 143 -7.88 4.98 7.45
CA ASP A 143 -8.13 5.80 8.64
C ASP A 143 -6.92 6.70 8.97
N ALA A 144 -7.10 8.00 8.87
CA ALA A 144 -6.11 9.01 9.21
C ALA A 144 -6.32 9.57 10.64
N ARG A 145 -7.23 8.96 11.41
CA ARG A 145 -7.67 9.37 12.75
C ARG A 145 -8.33 10.76 12.78
N HIS A 146 -8.87 11.13 13.95
CA HIS A 146 -9.49 12.46 14.17
C HIS A 146 -10.49 12.84 13.08
N ASP A 147 -11.39 11.92 12.73
CA ASP A 147 -12.45 12.13 11.74
C ASP A 147 -11.96 12.42 10.29
N HIS A 148 -10.72 12.02 9.99
CA HIS A 148 -10.12 12.13 8.66
C HIS A 148 -9.79 10.77 8.07
N VAL A 149 -9.73 10.74 6.75
CA VAL A 149 -9.26 9.59 5.97
C VAL A 149 -8.23 10.04 4.95
N TYR A 150 -7.25 9.19 4.70
CA TYR A 150 -6.53 9.22 3.43
C TYR A 150 -7.40 8.49 2.42
N PHE A 151 -7.67 9.10 1.28
CA PHE A 151 -8.49 8.45 0.27
C PHE A 151 -8.04 8.78 -1.15
N GLN A 152 -8.46 7.91 -2.06
CA GLN A 152 -8.34 8.04 -3.51
C GLN A 152 -9.62 7.52 -4.14
N LEU A 153 -10.13 8.19 -5.17
CA LEU A 153 -11.23 7.68 -5.99
C LEU A 153 -10.68 7.26 -7.35
N VAL A 154 -10.89 6.00 -7.70
CA VAL A 154 -10.41 5.38 -8.94
C VAL A 154 -11.62 4.96 -9.76
N GLY A 155 -11.65 5.27 -11.04
CA GLY A 155 -12.66 4.77 -11.96
C GLY A 155 -12.57 3.24 -12.11
N GLY A 156 -13.66 2.60 -12.52
CA GLY A 156 -13.65 1.16 -12.78
C GLY A 156 -12.70 0.74 -13.91
N ASP A 157 -12.29 1.69 -14.74
CA ASP A 157 -11.26 1.54 -15.78
C ASP A 157 -9.83 1.76 -15.28
N GLY A 158 -9.64 2.01 -13.97
CA GLY A 158 -8.35 2.31 -13.37
C GLY A 158 -7.90 3.77 -13.46
N SER A 159 -8.68 4.65 -14.08
CA SER A 159 -8.37 6.08 -14.15
C SER A 159 -8.43 6.75 -12.78
N SER A 160 -7.52 7.71 -12.52
CA SER A 160 -7.54 8.46 -11.25
C SER A 160 -8.58 9.59 -11.34
N LEU A 161 -9.74 9.39 -10.71
CA LEU A 161 -10.79 10.41 -10.62
C LEU A 161 -10.45 11.45 -9.55
N ILE A 162 -9.95 11.00 -8.40
CA ILE A 162 -9.42 11.86 -7.33
C ILE A 162 -8.08 11.28 -6.90
N LYS A 163 -7.04 12.11 -6.95
CA LYS A 163 -5.69 11.72 -6.51
C LYS A 163 -5.64 11.46 -5.01
N PRO A 164 -4.68 10.68 -4.52
CA PRO A 164 -4.48 10.47 -3.10
C PRO A 164 -4.43 11.79 -2.33
N GLN A 165 -5.28 11.91 -1.31
CA GLN A 165 -5.34 13.08 -0.43
C GLN A 165 -5.80 12.71 0.98
N VAL A 166 -5.71 13.65 1.92
CA VAL A 166 -6.28 13.53 3.27
C VAL A 166 -7.39 14.57 3.41
N ALA A 167 -8.54 14.13 3.92
CA ALA A 167 -9.70 15.02 4.14
C ALA A 167 -10.57 14.50 5.29
N PRO A 168 -11.49 15.32 5.80
CA PRO A 168 -12.57 14.86 6.67
C PRO A 168 -13.38 13.75 6.00
N ILE A 169 -13.90 12.81 6.81
CA ILE A 169 -14.73 11.71 6.30
C ILE A 169 -15.91 12.21 5.46
N ALA A 170 -16.55 13.30 5.87
CA ALA A 170 -17.69 13.90 5.13
C ALA A 170 -17.32 14.27 3.70
N GLU A 171 -16.14 14.86 3.47
CA GLU A 171 -15.66 15.23 2.14
C GLU A 171 -15.38 14.00 1.26
N ALA A 172 -14.77 12.94 1.84
CA ALA A 172 -14.55 11.70 1.12
C ALA A 172 -15.88 11.01 0.71
N LEU A 173 -16.91 11.08 1.56
CA LEU A 173 -18.25 10.58 1.25
C LEU A 173 -18.90 11.39 0.14
N ASP A 174 -18.85 12.72 0.23
CA ASP A 174 -19.41 13.62 -0.80
C ASP A 174 -18.76 13.41 -2.17
N ALA A 175 -17.45 13.16 -2.20
CA ALA A 175 -16.71 12.92 -3.43
C ALA A 175 -17.16 11.63 -4.18
N ALA A 176 -17.70 10.64 -3.47
CA ALA A 176 -18.05 9.33 -4.02
C ALA A 176 -19.57 9.04 -4.05
N ARG A 177 -20.41 9.86 -3.37
CA ARG A 177 -21.84 9.57 -3.13
C ARG A 177 -22.69 9.43 -4.39
N ALA A 178 -22.30 10.05 -5.49
CA ALA A 178 -23.11 10.04 -6.72
C ALA A 178 -23.03 8.73 -7.52
N ALA A 179 -22.04 7.88 -7.28
CA ALA A 179 -21.67 6.82 -8.20
C ALA A 179 -21.73 5.37 -7.64
N ALA A 180 -22.32 5.16 -6.46
CA ALA A 180 -22.39 3.84 -5.80
C ALA A 180 -21.03 3.10 -5.85
N PRO A 181 -20.01 3.52 -5.08
CA PRO A 181 -18.66 2.99 -5.20
C PRO A 181 -18.49 1.63 -4.51
N TYR A 182 -17.39 0.95 -4.84
CA TYR A 182 -16.78 -0.02 -3.95
C TYR A 182 -16.02 0.73 -2.84
N LEU A 183 -16.25 0.38 -1.57
CA LEU A 183 -15.48 0.91 -0.44
C LEU A 183 -14.43 -0.11 -0.04
N VAL A 184 -13.14 0.25 -0.11
CA VAL A 184 -12.03 -0.67 0.19
C VAL A 184 -11.01 -0.04 1.13
N GLY A 185 -10.33 -0.89 1.92
CA GLY A 185 -9.27 -0.47 2.85
C GLY A 185 -9.71 -0.47 4.31
N ASN A 186 -8.83 -0.01 5.21
CA ASN A 186 -9.09 -0.12 6.64
C ASN A 186 -10.08 0.92 7.20
N ALA A 187 -10.51 1.89 6.38
CA ALA A 187 -11.59 2.82 6.70
C ALA A 187 -12.93 2.47 6.03
N ALA A 188 -13.02 1.37 5.29
CA ALA A 188 -14.24 1.03 4.52
C ALA A 188 -15.50 0.93 5.40
N SER A 189 -15.40 0.27 6.56
CA SER A 189 -16.52 0.15 7.50
C SER A 189 -16.93 1.49 8.09
N ILE A 190 -15.98 2.35 8.46
CA ILE A 190 -16.25 3.70 9.00
C ILE A 190 -17.00 4.55 7.96
N LEU A 191 -16.60 4.46 6.69
CA LEU A 191 -17.28 5.16 5.59
C LEU A 191 -18.68 4.61 5.38
N ALA A 192 -18.86 3.29 5.41
CA ALA A 192 -20.15 2.63 5.25
C ALA A 192 -21.16 3.00 6.35
N GLU A 193 -20.73 3.04 7.61
CA GLU A 193 -21.54 3.44 8.75
C GLU A 193 -22.07 4.89 8.63
N ARG A 194 -21.30 5.75 7.97
CA ARG A 194 -21.61 7.17 7.78
C ARG A 194 -22.11 7.49 6.38
N TRP A 195 -22.38 6.47 5.55
CA TRP A 195 -22.83 6.66 4.18
C TRP A 195 -24.15 7.44 4.14
N PRO A 196 -24.29 8.47 3.29
CA PRO A 196 -25.50 9.28 3.21
C PRO A 196 -26.71 8.44 2.82
N LYS A 197 -27.80 8.56 3.58
CA LYS A 197 -29.02 7.75 3.37
C LYS A 197 -29.78 8.11 2.08
N ASP A 198 -29.54 9.29 1.56
CA ASP A 198 -30.12 9.83 0.32
C ASP A 198 -29.27 9.49 -0.92
N ALA A 199 -28.11 8.87 -0.75
CA ALA A 199 -27.23 8.44 -1.82
C ALA A 199 -27.44 6.96 -2.18
N PRO A 200 -27.14 6.54 -3.45
CA PRO A 200 -27.09 5.13 -3.81
C PRO A 200 -26.13 4.37 -2.88
N PRO A 201 -26.52 3.19 -2.35
CA PRO A 201 -25.65 2.45 -1.44
C PRO A 201 -24.38 1.99 -2.14
N PRO A 202 -23.27 1.81 -1.39
CA PRO A 202 -22.05 1.22 -1.94
C PRO A 202 -22.32 -0.18 -2.51
N VAL A 203 -21.67 -0.51 -3.62
CA VAL A 203 -21.79 -1.84 -4.27
C VAL A 203 -21.26 -2.94 -3.37
N LYS A 204 -20.14 -2.69 -2.71
CA LYS A 204 -19.49 -3.62 -1.78
C LYS A 204 -18.66 -2.84 -0.77
N ILE A 205 -18.56 -3.38 0.43
CA ILE A 205 -17.71 -2.89 1.51
C ILE A 205 -16.67 -3.98 1.77
N ASP A 206 -15.39 -3.66 1.56
CA ASP A 206 -14.27 -4.57 1.72
C ASP A 206 -13.28 -4.01 2.76
N GLN A 207 -13.52 -4.39 4.01
CA GLN A 207 -12.69 -3.97 5.15
C GLN A 207 -11.42 -4.82 5.21
N GLN A 208 -10.26 -4.20 5.02
CA GLN A 208 -8.97 -4.88 5.04
C GLN A 208 -8.00 -4.16 5.97
N ALA A 209 -7.24 -4.91 6.78
CA ALA A 209 -6.24 -4.36 7.70
C ALA A 209 -5.00 -3.79 6.98
N ALA A 210 -4.66 -4.34 5.82
CA ALA A 210 -3.58 -3.95 4.93
C ALA A 210 -3.89 -4.43 3.51
N PRO A 211 -3.24 -3.88 2.47
CA PRO A 211 -3.43 -4.36 1.11
C PRO A 211 -2.91 -5.80 0.93
N ASP A 212 -3.49 -6.52 -0.03
CA ASP A 212 -2.95 -7.83 -0.43
C ASP A 212 -1.56 -7.64 -1.04
N ILE A 213 -0.59 -8.34 -0.47
CA ILE A 213 0.82 -8.24 -0.87
C ILE A 213 1.05 -8.71 -2.32
N ALA A 214 0.23 -9.61 -2.82
CA ALA A 214 0.28 -10.04 -4.21
C ALA A 214 0.05 -8.85 -5.17
N TRP A 215 -0.87 -7.95 -4.82
CA TRP A 215 -1.12 -6.76 -5.63
C TRP A 215 -0.01 -5.72 -5.53
N VAL A 216 0.67 -5.61 -4.38
CA VAL A 216 1.89 -4.79 -4.28
C VAL A 216 2.97 -5.33 -5.23
N ALA A 217 3.09 -6.66 -5.35
CA ALA A 217 4.04 -7.29 -6.28
C ALA A 217 3.67 -7.03 -7.74
N TRP A 218 2.40 -7.22 -8.12
CA TRP A 218 1.93 -6.98 -9.49
C TRP A 218 2.05 -5.51 -9.91
N LEU A 219 1.64 -4.58 -9.06
CA LEU A 219 1.80 -3.15 -9.30
C LEU A 219 3.28 -2.78 -9.39
N GLY A 220 4.12 -3.37 -8.53
CA GLY A 220 5.57 -3.20 -8.59
C GLY A 220 6.19 -3.70 -9.90
N ALA A 221 5.61 -4.74 -10.52
CA ALA A 221 6.02 -5.18 -11.85
C ALA A 221 5.65 -4.16 -12.94
N ALA A 222 4.46 -3.55 -12.82
CA ALA A 222 3.89 -2.66 -13.82
C ALA A 222 4.53 -1.29 -13.90
N VAL A 223 5.00 -0.75 -12.76
CA VAL A 223 5.50 0.63 -12.72
C VAL A 223 6.90 0.75 -13.31
N ASP A 224 7.17 1.88 -13.95
CA ASP A 224 8.50 2.25 -14.37
C ASP A 224 9.33 2.71 -13.16
N PRO A 225 10.55 2.16 -12.94
CA PRO A 225 11.41 2.54 -11.81
C PRO A 225 11.76 4.02 -11.72
N GLU A 226 11.86 4.72 -12.85
CA GLU A 226 12.17 6.14 -12.88
C GLU A 226 10.99 6.99 -12.42
N SER A 227 9.75 6.57 -12.72
CA SER A 227 8.52 7.27 -12.37
C SER A 227 7.96 6.93 -10.98
N ALA A 228 8.37 5.79 -10.40
CA ALA A 228 7.85 5.27 -9.14
C ALA A 228 8.94 5.12 -8.06
N PRO A 229 9.58 6.20 -7.59
CA PRO A 229 10.63 6.11 -6.60
C PRO A 229 10.09 5.57 -5.26
N ALA A 230 10.80 4.63 -4.64
CA ALA A 230 10.49 4.08 -3.34
C ALA A 230 10.80 5.09 -2.23
N ARG A 231 10.01 6.16 -2.13
CA ARG A 231 10.09 7.23 -1.13
C ARG A 231 8.79 7.32 -0.36
N PRO A 232 8.83 7.65 0.95
CA PRO A 232 7.60 7.83 1.71
C PRO A 232 6.70 8.88 1.07
N TYR A 233 5.43 8.54 0.87
CA TYR A 233 4.41 9.43 0.35
C TYR A 233 3.56 9.98 1.51
N TYR A 234 4.03 11.08 2.08
CA TYR A 234 3.38 11.73 3.21
C TYR A 234 2.33 12.74 2.72
N LEU A 235 1.06 12.42 2.92
CA LEU A 235 -0.08 13.32 2.67
C LEU A 235 -0.35 14.25 3.86
N ARG A 236 0.19 13.94 5.04
CA ARG A 236 0.11 14.74 6.26
C ARG A 236 1.48 14.80 6.91
N ALA A 237 1.83 15.97 7.45
CA ALA A 237 3.04 16.12 8.25
C ALA A 237 2.96 15.19 9.49
N PRO A 238 4.09 14.65 9.98
CA PRO A 238 4.10 13.86 11.20
C PRO A 238 3.52 14.67 12.36
N ASP A 239 2.69 14.04 13.21
CA ASP A 239 2.10 14.65 14.42
C ASP A 239 3.14 14.94 15.54
N ALA A 240 4.44 14.73 15.27
CA ALA A 240 5.52 15.04 16.19
C ALA A 240 5.62 16.55 16.38
N LYS A 241 5.10 17.06 17.49
CA LYS A 241 5.44 18.42 17.97
C LYS A 241 6.95 18.44 18.26
N PRO A 242 7.73 19.39 17.71
CA PRO A 242 9.10 19.56 18.16
C PRO A 242 9.09 19.80 19.68
N PRO A 243 10.09 19.29 20.42
CA PRO A 243 10.20 19.56 21.85
C PRO A 243 10.15 21.08 22.06
N LYS A 244 9.18 21.55 22.84
CA LYS A 244 9.19 22.93 23.30
C LYS A 244 10.44 23.11 24.19
N ASP A 245 11.29 24.03 23.77
CA ASP A 245 12.33 24.65 24.57
C ASP A 245 13.45 23.79 25.13
N LEU A 246 14.43 23.46 24.31
CA LEU A 246 15.82 23.28 24.76
C LEU A 246 16.73 24.47 24.44
N LEU A 247 16.21 25.58 23.90
CA LEU A 247 17.02 26.77 23.52
C LEU A 247 16.74 28.05 24.33
N SER A 248 15.92 28.00 25.37
CA SER A 248 15.68 29.17 26.24
C SER A 248 16.64 29.28 27.46
N GLY A 249 17.69 28.44 27.49
CA GLY A 249 18.66 28.42 28.61
C GLY A 249 20.05 29.01 28.31
N ALA A 250 20.26 29.68 27.19
CA ALA A 250 21.52 30.41 26.96
C ALA A 250 21.44 31.79 27.65
N SER A 251 21.77 31.82 28.92
CA SER A 251 22.03 33.04 29.68
C SER A 251 23.11 33.89 29.00
N GLN A 252 22.82 35.15 28.73
CA GLN A 252 23.76 36.14 28.28
C GLN A 252 24.87 36.30 29.33
N PRO A 253 26.17 36.39 29.00
CA PRO A 253 27.18 36.80 29.91
C PRO A 253 26.99 38.30 30.22
N SER A 254 26.83 38.63 31.52
CA SER A 254 26.84 39.99 32.04
C SER A 254 28.18 40.67 31.72
N ALA A 255 28.15 41.72 30.92
CA ALA A 255 29.22 42.68 30.84
C ALA A 255 29.26 43.45 32.15
N SER A 256 30.35 43.30 32.92
CA SER A 256 30.71 44.17 34.02
C SER A 256 31.95 44.96 33.62
N SER A 257 31.82 46.22 33.79
CA SER A 257 32.69 47.38 33.66
C SER A 257 34.18 47.18 34.04
#